data_dc0d9eade9b553291b06fdf9191c65fa
#
_entry.id   dc0d9eade9b553291b06fdf9191c65fa
#
_cell.length_a   1.000
_cell.length_b   1.000
_cell.length_c   1.000
_cell.angle_alpha   90.00
_cell.angle_beta   90.00
_cell.angle_gamma   90.00
#
_symmetry.space_group_name_H-M   'P 1'
#
loop_
_entity.id
_entity.type
_entity.pdbx_description
1 polymer ?
#
loop_
_entity_poly.entity_id
_entity_poly.type
_entity_poly.pdbx_seq_one_letter_code
_entity_poly.pdbx_strand_id
1 'polypeptide(L)'
;SQNRAAVAWSEGRFDGQIIPFDIHGDGSEMHVRDEGLRDTTYEALANLKPIAGVGYFSEPAKFHTAGTASQLADASSALLVMSREKAYELGLTPLARIVSSCLVGSDPALMLTGPIPATQKLLDDTGYSTDDIDIFEINEAFAAVVLAWAKEMTIEIDDRVNPNGGAIAIGHALGS
;
A
#
# COMPACT_ATOMS: atom_id res chain seq x y z
N SER A 1 8.28 4.87 4.28
CA SER A 1 8.02 3.66 3.48
C SER A 1 9.27 2.79 3.36
N GLN A 2 10.37 3.25 2.71
CA GLN A 2 11.58 2.45 2.42
C GLN A 2 12.16 1.76 3.67
N ASN A 3 12.39 2.50 4.76
CA ASN A 3 12.95 1.93 5.99
C ASN A 3 12.03 0.88 6.62
N ARG A 4 10.72 1.08 6.59
CA ARG A 4 9.74 0.11 7.11
C ARG A 4 9.73 -1.16 6.28
N ALA A 5 9.76 -1.05 4.97
CA ALA A 5 9.86 -2.20 4.09
C ALA A 5 11.19 -2.96 4.27
N ALA A 6 12.30 -2.25 4.43
CA ALA A 6 13.60 -2.87 4.71
C ALA A 6 13.60 -3.67 6.02
N VAL A 7 12.99 -3.11 7.08
CA VAL A 7 12.80 -3.81 8.37
C VAL A 7 11.91 -5.03 8.18
N ALA A 8 10.76 -4.89 7.51
CA ALA A 8 9.84 -5.99 7.26
C ALA A 8 10.51 -7.15 6.52
N TRP A 9 11.33 -6.85 5.51
CA TRP A 9 12.14 -7.86 4.83
C TRP A 9 13.19 -8.51 5.74
N SER A 10 13.88 -7.71 6.55
CA SER A 10 14.93 -8.22 7.45
C SER A 10 14.38 -9.12 8.56
N GLU A 11 13.16 -8.88 8.97
CA GLU A 11 12.45 -9.66 10.01
C GLU A 11 11.64 -10.83 9.44
N GLY A 12 11.66 -11.06 8.13
CA GLY A 12 10.92 -12.15 7.49
C GLY A 12 9.40 -11.97 7.51
N ARG A 13 8.89 -10.75 7.64
CA ARG A 13 7.43 -10.50 7.71
C ARG A 13 6.68 -10.87 6.45
N PHE A 14 7.39 -10.97 5.32
CA PHE A 14 6.84 -11.39 4.03
C PHE A 14 7.02 -12.89 3.75
N ASP A 15 7.72 -13.62 4.65
CA ASP A 15 7.91 -15.05 4.50
C ASP A 15 6.55 -15.77 4.48
N GLY A 16 6.40 -16.70 3.57
CA GLY A 16 5.13 -17.41 3.37
C GLY A 16 4.06 -16.65 2.57
N GLN A 17 4.27 -15.38 2.24
CA GLN A 17 3.40 -14.61 1.34
C GLN A 17 3.94 -14.57 -0.09
N ILE A 18 5.26 -14.63 -0.25
CA ILE A 18 5.94 -14.55 -1.54
C ILE A 18 5.95 -15.93 -2.19
N ILE A 19 5.46 -15.99 -3.43
CA ILE A 19 5.60 -17.16 -4.28
C ILE A 19 6.80 -16.90 -5.18
N PRO A 20 7.89 -17.68 -5.07
CA PRO A 20 9.04 -17.53 -5.96
C PRO A 20 8.63 -17.67 -7.42
N PHE A 21 9.01 -16.71 -8.24
CA PHE A 21 8.70 -16.70 -9.67
C PHE A 21 9.92 -17.07 -10.49
N ASP A 22 9.77 -18.10 -11.32
CA ASP A 22 10.82 -18.53 -12.25
C ASP A 22 10.83 -17.61 -13.48
N ILE A 23 11.86 -16.77 -13.59
CA ILE A 23 11.95 -15.74 -14.64
C ILE A 23 12.03 -16.37 -16.03
N HIS A 24 12.75 -17.49 -16.15
CA HIS A 24 13.01 -18.12 -17.43
C HIS A 24 12.15 -19.37 -17.70
N GLY A 25 11.45 -19.87 -16.69
CA GLY A 25 10.66 -21.09 -16.78
C GLY A 25 11.48 -22.39 -16.83
N ASP A 26 12.76 -22.32 -16.49
CA ASP A 26 13.69 -23.45 -16.49
C ASP A 26 14.37 -23.71 -15.12
N GLY A 27 13.97 -22.93 -14.09
CA GLY A 27 14.51 -23.03 -12.73
C GLY A 27 15.87 -22.38 -12.54
N SER A 28 16.42 -21.71 -13.55
CA SER A 28 17.77 -21.14 -13.48
C SER A 28 17.84 -19.86 -12.65
N GLU A 29 16.74 -19.10 -12.59
CA GLU A 29 16.67 -17.82 -11.86
C GLU A 29 15.30 -17.61 -11.23
N MET A 30 15.28 -17.52 -9.90
CA MET A 30 14.05 -17.31 -9.14
C MET A 30 13.99 -15.87 -8.64
N HIS A 31 12.92 -15.17 -8.99
CA HIS A 31 12.60 -13.86 -8.41
C HIS A 31 11.85 -14.06 -7.09
N VAL A 32 12.38 -13.53 -6.01
CA VAL A 32 11.87 -13.75 -4.64
C VAL A 32 11.76 -12.48 -3.80
N ARG A 33 12.12 -11.33 -4.35
CA ARG A 33 12.19 -10.09 -3.57
C ARG A 33 11.90 -8.87 -4.44
N ASP A 34 11.20 -7.89 -3.86
CA ASP A 34 10.97 -6.60 -4.50
C ASP A 34 12.28 -5.90 -4.86
N GLU A 35 12.39 -5.44 -6.10
CA GLU A 35 13.56 -4.74 -6.64
C GLU A 35 13.54 -3.24 -6.31
N GLY A 36 12.39 -2.73 -5.85
CA GLY A 36 12.15 -1.33 -5.57
C GLY A 36 12.80 -0.79 -4.31
N LEU A 37 13.28 -1.67 -3.42
CA LEU A 37 13.90 -1.27 -2.16
C LEU A 37 15.20 -0.51 -2.37
N ARG A 38 15.35 0.63 -1.69
CA ARG A 38 16.52 1.53 -1.80
C ARG A 38 16.92 2.08 -0.46
N ASP A 39 18.23 2.17 -0.24
CA ASP A 39 18.76 3.01 0.84
C ASP A 39 18.43 4.47 0.55
N THR A 40 17.73 5.10 1.48
CA THR A 40 17.20 6.45 1.28
C THR A 40 17.55 7.33 2.45
N THR A 41 18.07 8.54 2.14
CA THR A 41 18.35 9.58 3.12
C THR A 41 17.55 10.85 2.83
N TYR A 42 17.39 11.71 3.82
CA TYR A 42 16.75 13.02 3.62
C TYR A 42 17.46 13.88 2.57
N GLU A 43 18.78 13.85 2.55
CA GLU A 43 19.60 14.59 1.58
C GLU A 43 19.37 14.07 0.15
N ALA A 44 19.30 12.76 -0.01
CA ALA A 44 19.00 12.14 -1.31
C ALA A 44 17.60 12.55 -1.81
N LEU A 45 16.59 12.49 -0.94
CA LEU A 45 15.23 12.89 -1.27
C LEU A 45 15.10 14.38 -1.58
N ALA A 46 15.80 15.26 -0.82
CA ALA A 46 15.77 16.70 -1.01
C ALA A 46 16.34 17.15 -2.35
N ASN A 47 17.23 16.36 -2.95
CA ASN A 47 17.87 16.63 -4.24
C ASN A 47 17.08 16.09 -5.44
N LEU A 48 15.95 15.39 -5.22
CA LEU A 48 15.13 14.89 -6.30
C LEU A 48 14.38 16.01 -7.00
N LYS A 49 14.35 15.95 -8.33
CA LYS A 49 13.58 16.89 -9.14
C LYS A 49 12.10 16.59 -9.05
N PRO A 50 11.23 17.61 -9.07
CA PRO A 50 9.80 17.42 -9.22
C PRO A 50 9.46 16.64 -10.49
N ILE A 51 8.41 15.82 -10.39
CA ILE A 51 7.89 15.08 -11.54
C ILE A 51 7.35 16.08 -12.57
N ALA A 52 7.72 15.89 -13.82
CA ALA A 52 7.20 16.70 -14.93
C ALA A 52 5.67 16.51 -15.04
N GLY A 53 4.97 17.59 -15.36
CA GLY A 53 3.52 17.53 -15.59
C GLY A 53 3.19 16.57 -16.75
N VAL A 54 2.16 15.75 -16.56
CA VAL A 54 1.70 14.80 -17.57
C VAL A 54 0.18 15.00 -17.80
N GLY A 55 -0.23 15.04 -19.04
CA GLY A 55 -1.65 15.08 -19.40
C GLY A 55 -2.33 16.39 -19.04
N TYR A 56 -3.38 16.33 -18.24
CA TYR A 56 -4.22 17.47 -17.85
C TYR A 56 -3.48 18.56 -17.06
N PHE A 57 -2.38 18.18 -16.40
CA PHE A 57 -1.54 19.09 -15.62
C PHE A 57 -0.25 19.35 -16.39
N SER A 58 -0.25 20.39 -17.21
CA SER A 58 0.92 20.81 -18.01
C SER A 58 2.05 21.39 -17.17
N GLU A 59 1.74 21.83 -15.94
CA GLU A 59 2.73 22.38 -15.02
C GLU A 59 3.42 21.25 -14.22
N PRO A 60 4.74 21.35 -14.00
CA PRO A 60 5.45 20.41 -13.14
C PRO A 60 4.84 20.38 -11.73
N ALA A 61 4.75 19.20 -11.13
CA ALA A 61 4.36 19.06 -9.75
C ALA A 61 5.36 19.81 -8.84
N LYS A 62 4.87 20.58 -7.87
CA LYS A 62 5.77 21.34 -6.98
C LYS A 62 6.43 20.46 -5.91
N PHE A 63 5.73 19.42 -5.46
CA PHE A 63 6.13 18.63 -4.30
C PHE A 63 6.27 17.13 -4.58
N HIS A 64 5.73 16.65 -5.69
CA HIS A 64 5.82 15.24 -6.06
C HIS A 64 7.13 14.97 -6.77
N THR A 65 7.89 14.02 -6.25
CA THR A 65 9.15 13.55 -6.81
C THR A 65 9.11 12.04 -6.93
N ALA A 66 10.11 11.44 -7.57
CA ALA A 66 10.23 9.98 -7.60
C ALA A 66 10.37 9.35 -6.20
N GLY A 67 10.80 10.12 -5.20
CA GLY A 67 10.88 9.66 -3.80
C GLY A 67 9.56 9.76 -3.03
N THR A 68 8.56 10.46 -3.55
CA THR A 68 7.23 10.61 -2.93
C THR A 68 6.11 10.01 -3.75
N ALA A 69 6.44 9.31 -4.83
CA ALA A 69 5.52 8.59 -5.70
C ALA A 69 5.74 7.09 -5.57
N SER A 70 4.68 6.32 -5.77
CA SER A 70 4.78 4.87 -5.92
C SER A 70 5.66 4.49 -7.10
N GLN A 71 6.35 3.36 -7.00
CA GLN A 71 7.14 2.82 -8.10
C GLN A 71 6.24 2.02 -9.04
N LEU A 72 6.56 2.03 -10.33
CA LEU A 72 5.98 1.09 -11.28
C LEU A 72 6.52 -0.30 -10.96
N ALA A 73 5.64 -1.27 -10.90
CA ALA A 73 5.98 -2.66 -10.62
C ALA A 73 5.00 -3.60 -11.34
N ASP A 74 5.48 -4.77 -11.69
CA ASP A 74 4.66 -5.88 -12.14
C ASP A 74 4.50 -6.85 -10.97
N ALA A 75 3.27 -7.21 -10.63
CA ALA A 75 2.97 -8.17 -9.60
C ALA A 75 1.61 -8.81 -9.83
N SER A 76 1.38 -9.92 -9.17
CA SER A 76 0.06 -10.52 -9.05
C SER A 76 -0.14 -11.05 -7.63
N SER A 77 -1.38 -11.03 -7.16
CA SER A 77 -1.77 -11.58 -5.87
C SER A 77 -3.00 -12.46 -5.99
N ALA A 78 -3.16 -13.38 -5.06
CA ALA A 78 -4.35 -14.22 -4.99
C ALA A 78 -4.81 -14.38 -3.55
N LEU A 79 -6.09 -14.16 -3.32
CA LEU A 79 -6.76 -14.39 -2.04
C LEU A 79 -7.90 -15.38 -2.22
N LEU A 80 -7.97 -16.35 -1.34
CA LEU A 80 -9.09 -17.30 -1.29
C LEU A 80 -10.13 -16.78 -0.32
N VAL A 81 -11.28 -16.34 -0.84
CA VAL A 81 -12.39 -15.80 -0.06
C VAL A 81 -13.55 -16.77 -0.07
N MET A 82 -14.06 -17.11 1.10
CA MET A 82 -15.22 -18.02 1.25
C MET A 82 -15.96 -17.76 2.56
N SER A 83 -17.09 -18.40 2.75
CA SER A 83 -17.77 -18.39 4.06
C SER A 83 -16.96 -19.16 5.09
N ARG A 84 -17.10 -18.79 6.37
CA ARG A 84 -16.45 -19.48 7.49
C ARG A 84 -16.80 -20.98 7.51
N GLU A 85 -18.08 -21.30 7.26
CA GLU A 85 -18.59 -22.67 7.21
C GLU A 85 -17.86 -23.48 6.14
N LYS A 86 -17.68 -22.89 4.95
CA LYS A 86 -16.96 -23.55 3.86
C LYS A 86 -15.49 -23.76 4.17
N ALA A 87 -14.85 -22.81 4.83
CA ALA A 87 -13.45 -22.95 5.26
C ALA A 87 -13.31 -24.16 6.21
N TYR A 88 -14.18 -24.27 7.20
CA TYR A 88 -14.15 -25.40 8.12
C TYR A 88 -14.50 -26.75 7.46
N GLU A 89 -15.47 -26.77 6.54
CA GLU A 89 -15.77 -27.97 5.74
C GLU A 89 -14.54 -28.48 4.98
N LEU A 90 -13.72 -27.57 4.46
CA LEU A 90 -12.51 -27.89 3.73
C LEU A 90 -11.28 -28.09 4.62
N GLY A 91 -11.41 -28.00 5.93
CA GLY A 91 -10.29 -28.11 6.87
C GLY A 91 -9.30 -26.96 6.81
N LEU A 92 -9.73 -25.80 6.29
CA LEU A 92 -8.88 -24.59 6.18
C LEU A 92 -9.00 -23.72 7.43
N THR A 93 -7.89 -23.13 7.84
CA THR A 93 -7.87 -22.13 8.91
C THR A 93 -8.02 -20.73 8.31
N PRO A 94 -9.09 -19.98 8.60
CA PRO A 94 -9.24 -18.62 8.14
C PRO A 94 -8.14 -17.72 8.71
N LEU A 95 -7.51 -16.90 7.87
CA LEU A 95 -6.51 -15.91 8.28
C LEU A 95 -7.18 -14.66 8.89
N ALA A 96 -8.29 -14.24 8.30
CA ALA A 96 -9.03 -13.06 8.73
C ALA A 96 -10.51 -13.16 8.36
N ARG A 97 -11.32 -12.27 8.89
CA ARG A 97 -12.72 -12.07 8.51
C ARG A 97 -12.87 -10.67 7.89
N ILE A 98 -13.49 -10.59 6.72
CA ILE A 98 -13.92 -9.31 6.15
C ILE A 98 -15.14 -8.85 6.95
N VAL A 99 -15.01 -7.75 7.67
CA VAL A 99 -16.07 -7.17 8.50
C VAL A 99 -17.00 -6.31 7.66
N SER A 100 -16.42 -5.41 6.86
CA SER A 100 -17.17 -4.50 5.99
C SER A 100 -16.32 -4.12 4.79
N SER A 101 -16.98 -3.61 3.75
CA SER A 101 -16.34 -3.03 2.57
C SER A 101 -17.21 -1.92 2.01
N CYS A 102 -16.60 -0.94 1.36
CA CYS A 102 -17.35 0.12 0.68
C CYS A 102 -16.68 0.55 -0.63
N LEU A 103 -17.46 1.17 -1.48
CA LEU A 103 -16.98 1.88 -2.66
C LEU A 103 -17.35 3.36 -2.51
N VAL A 104 -16.41 4.22 -2.85
CA VAL A 104 -16.60 5.67 -2.83
C VAL A 104 -16.03 6.28 -4.10
N GLY A 105 -16.62 7.39 -4.54
CA GLY A 105 -16.05 8.27 -5.55
C GLY A 105 -15.34 9.44 -4.88
N SER A 106 -14.39 10.05 -5.55
CA SER A 106 -13.73 11.28 -5.13
C SER A 106 -13.66 12.28 -6.27
N ASP A 107 -13.25 13.51 -5.97
CA ASP A 107 -13.10 14.56 -6.98
C ASP A 107 -12.12 14.11 -8.08
N PRO A 108 -12.53 14.11 -9.37
CA PRO A 108 -11.69 13.61 -10.47
C PRO A 108 -10.48 14.49 -10.78
N ALA A 109 -10.49 15.77 -10.36
CA ALA A 109 -9.36 16.66 -10.57
C ALA A 109 -8.33 16.54 -9.45
N LEU A 110 -8.75 16.49 -8.19
CA LEU A 110 -7.88 16.24 -7.05
C LEU A 110 -7.35 14.81 -7.05
N MET A 111 -8.21 13.87 -7.40
CA MET A 111 -7.93 12.43 -7.37
C MET A 111 -7.46 11.94 -5.98
N LEU A 112 -7.38 10.62 -5.80
CA LEU A 112 -6.70 9.95 -4.67
C LEU A 112 -7.13 10.36 -3.26
N THR A 113 -8.22 11.12 -3.11
CA THR A 113 -8.80 11.46 -1.79
C THR A 113 -9.80 10.42 -1.29
N GLY A 114 -10.10 9.41 -2.10
CA GLY A 114 -11.04 8.33 -1.79
C GLY A 114 -10.83 7.62 -0.45
N PRO A 115 -9.59 7.36 0.02
CA PRO A 115 -9.36 6.74 1.32
C PRO A 115 -10.02 7.48 2.50
N ILE A 116 -10.17 8.80 2.42
CA ILE A 116 -10.78 9.61 3.49
C ILE A 116 -12.28 9.25 3.66
N PRO A 117 -13.15 9.49 2.67
CA PRO A 117 -14.57 9.16 2.81
C PRO A 117 -14.81 7.64 2.95
N ALA A 118 -13.93 6.80 2.40
CA ALA A 118 -14.03 5.36 2.59
C ALA A 118 -13.81 4.95 4.04
N THR A 119 -12.78 5.49 4.69
CA THR A 119 -12.51 5.21 6.11
C THR A 119 -13.67 5.71 6.99
N GLN A 120 -14.12 6.95 6.80
CA GLN A 120 -15.27 7.50 7.53
C GLN A 120 -16.49 6.61 7.40
N LYS A 121 -16.84 6.24 6.16
CA LYS A 121 -17.97 5.37 5.90
C LYS A 121 -17.84 3.99 6.57
N LEU A 122 -16.67 3.38 6.53
CA LEU A 122 -16.45 2.07 7.16
C LEU A 122 -16.56 2.15 8.69
N LEU A 123 -16.05 3.20 9.31
CA LEU A 123 -16.19 3.43 10.75
C LEU A 123 -17.66 3.64 11.13
N ASP A 124 -18.40 4.46 10.36
CA ASP A 124 -19.84 4.68 10.58
C ASP A 124 -20.65 3.37 10.41
N ASP A 125 -20.40 2.61 9.35
CA ASP A 125 -21.12 1.38 9.05
C ASP A 125 -20.84 0.26 10.07
N THR A 126 -19.69 0.26 10.71
CA THR A 126 -19.26 -0.78 11.68
C THR A 126 -19.43 -0.37 13.14
N GLY A 127 -19.54 0.91 13.41
CA GLY A 127 -19.52 1.48 14.76
C GLY A 127 -18.17 1.47 15.44
N TYR A 128 -17.08 1.19 14.70
CA TYR A 128 -15.72 1.32 15.20
C TYR A 128 -15.26 2.78 15.19
N SER A 129 -14.36 3.10 16.10
CA SER A 129 -13.56 4.33 16.09
C SER A 129 -12.17 4.07 15.55
N THR A 130 -11.40 5.11 15.29
CA THR A 130 -9.99 4.99 14.91
C THR A 130 -9.11 4.34 16.00
N ASP A 131 -9.55 4.42 17.27
CA ASP A 131 -8.84 3.82 18.40
C ASP A 131 -9.05 2.29 18.47
N ASP A 132 -10.09 1.78 17.84
CA ASP A 132 -10.37 0.35 17.75
C ASP A 132 -9.59 -0.36 16.63
N ILE A 133 -8.83 0.39 15.84
CA ILE A 133 -8.08 -0.13 14.70
C ILE A 133 -6.60 -0.22 15.04
N ASP A 134 -6.05 -1.42 15.04
CA ASP A 134 -4.65 -1.69 15.33
C ASP A 134 -3.72 -1.31 14.17
N ILE A 135 -4.16 -1.51 12.93
CA ILE A 135 -3.34 -1.27 11.72
C ILE A 135 -4.20 -0.63 10.64
N PHE A 136 -3.64 0.40 10.03
CA PHE A 136 -4.15 1.04 8.82
C PHE A 136 -3.19 0.81 7.66
N GLU A 137 -3.68 0.26 6.57
CA GLU A 137 -2.96 0.13 5.31
C GLU A 137 -3.58 1.08 4.28
N ILE A 138 -2.88 2.16 3.97
CA ILE A 138 -3.29 3.17 3.00
C ILE A 138 -2.35 3.11 1.81
N ASN A 139 -2.90 2.86 0.62
CA ASN A 139 -2.08 2.78 -0.58
C ASN A 139 -1.29 4.07 -0.82
N GLU A 140 0.02 3.93 -0.96
CA GLU A 140 0.96 5.02 -1.17
C GLU A 140 1.11 5.39 -2.66
N ALA A 141 0.01 5.69 -3.36
CA ALA A 141 0.12 6.19 -4.72
C ALA A 141 1.08 7.40 -4.79
N PHE A 142 0.97 8.27 -3.79
CA PHE A 142 1.91 9.32 -3.43
C PHE A 142 1.94 9.46 -1.91
N ALA A 143 3.04 9.93 -1.35
CA ALA A 143 3.12 10.23 0.08
C ALA A 143 2.02 11.20 0.53
N ALA A 144 1.64 12.15 -0.31
CA ALA A 144 0.56 13.11 -0.05
C ALA A 144 -0.79 12.44 0.24
N VAL A 145 -1.07 11.26 -0.32
CA VAL A 145 -2.32 10.52 -0.09
C VAL A 145 -2.41 10.09 1.37
N VAL A 146 -1.37 9.46 1.87
CA VAL A 146 -1.30 9.00 3.28
C VAL A 146 -1.29 10.18 4.24
N LEU A 147 -0.54 11.25 3.91
CA LEU A 147 -0.48 12.46 4.73
C LEU A 147 -1.83 13.19 4.80
N ALA A 148 -2.55 13.31 3.68
CA ALA A 148 -3.87 13.92 3.64
C ALA A 148 -4.89 13.08 4.43
N TRP A 149 -4.88 11.77 4.23
CA TRP A 149 -5.74 10.85 4.97
C TRP A 149 -5.48 10.94 6.49
N ALA A 150 -4.24 10.87 6.91
CA ALA A 150 -3.87 10.93 8.32
C ALA A 150 -4.29 12.25 8.97
N LYS A 151 -4.11 13.37 8.25
CA LYS A 151 -4.54 14.70 8.69
C LYS A 151 -6.06 14.79 8.89
N GLU A 152 -6.84 14.33 7.89
CA GLU A 152 -8.31 14.39 7.96
C GLU A 152 -8.87 13.44 9.04
N MET A 153 -8.25 12.28 9.21
CA MET A 153 -8.64 11.31 10.23
C MET A 153 -8.08 11.64 11.63
N THR A 154 -7.24 12.68 11.75
CA THR A 154 -6.57 13.07 13.01
C THR A 154 -5.74 11.92 13.59
N ILE A 155 -5.02 11.19 12.72
CA ILE A 155 -4.18 10.05 13.07
C ILE A 155 -2.71 10.44 12.88
N GLU A 156 -1.87 10.15 13.87
CA GLU A 156 -0.42 10.23 13.70
C GLU A 156 0.07 9.06 12.84
N ILE A 157 1.05 9.33 11.97
CA ILE A 157 1.69 8.29 11.15
C ILE A 157 2.76 7.60 12.00
N ASP A 158 2.28 6.80 12.93
CA ASP A 158 3.07 5.94 13.81
C ASP A 158 3.21 4.51 13.23
N ASP A 159 3.55 3.55 14.07
CA ASP A 159 3.72 2.15 13.66
C ASP A 159 2.41 1.44 13.29
N ARG A 160 1.25 2.09 13.47
CA ARG A 160 -0.05 1.56 13.03
C ARG A 160 -0.36 1.85 11.56
N VAL A 161 0.31 2.83 10.95
CA VAL A 161 0.04 3.22 9.56
C VAL A 161 1.12 2.67 8.65
N ASN A 162 0.77 1.77 7.73
CA ASN A 162 1.69 1.13 6.79
C ASN A 162 2.95 0.58 7.47
N PRO A 163 2.83 -0.32 8.46
CA PRO A 163 3.96 -0.78 9.29
C PRO A 163 5.05 -1.51 8.50
N ASN A 164 4.69 -2.08 7.37
CA ASN A 164 5.61 -2.82 6.50
C ASN A 164 6.10 -1.99 5.29
N GLY A 165 5.90 -0.68 5.31
CA GLY A 165 6.11 0.16 4.15
C GLY A 165 4.89 0.13 3.22
N GLY A 166 5.08 0.41 1.94
CA GLY A 166 4.00 0.44 0.97
C GLY A 166 4.51 0.71 -0.44
N ALA A 167 3.62 1.13 -1.33
CA ALA A 167 3.88 1.26 -2.76
C ALA A 167 5.07 2.15 -3.15
N ILE A 168 5.46 3.09 -2.30
CA ILE A 168 6.68 3.90 -2.51
C ILE A 168 7.94 3.04 -2.42
N ALA A 169 7.94 2.01 -1.58
CA ALA A 169 9.08 1.14 -1.36
C ALA A 169 9.06 -0.12 -2.23
N ILE A 170 7.92 -0.80 -2.29
CA ILE A 170 7.79 -2.13 -2.90
C ILE A 170 7.05 -2.12 -4.24
N GLY A 171 6.62 -0.94 -4.70
CA GLY A 171 5.95 -0.80 -5.98
C GLY A 171 4.42 -0.83 -5.89
N HIS A 172 3.78 -0.40 -6.97
CA HIS A 172 2.33 -0.34 -7.13
C HIS A 172 1.94 -1.02 -8.43
N ALA A 173 1.74 -2.32 -8.37
CA ALA A 173 1.16 -3.08 -9.47
C ALA A 173 -0.36 -2.88 -9.43
N LEU A 174 -0.88 -2.05 -10.33
CA LEU A 174 -2.31 -1.69 -10.37
C LEU A 174 -3.17 -2.94 -10.55
N GLY A 175 -4.07 -3.15 -9.61
CA GLY A 175 -5.03 -4.25 -9.65
C GLY A 175 -4.52 -5.59 -9.11
N SER A 176 -3.35 -5.64 -8.50
CA SER A 176 -2.83 -6.84 -7.83
C SER A 176 -3.15 -6.84 -6.33
#